data_fca4ebdd01212368f02a96bddecfe6b3
#
_entry.id   fca4ebdd01212368f02a96bddecfe6b3
#
_cell.length_a   1.000
_cell.length_b   1.000
_cell.length_c   1.000
_cell.angle_alpha   90.00
_cell.angle_beta   90.00
_cell.angle_gamma   90.00
#
_symmetry.space_group_name_H-M   'P 1'
#
loop_
_entity.id
_entity.type
_entity.pdbx_description
1 polymer ?
#
loop_
_entity_poly.entity_id
_entity_poly.type
_entity_poly.pdbx_seq_one_letter_code
_entity_poly.pdbx_strand_id
1 'polypeptide(L)'
;VGLKMVVIDYLQLMTSGKKVESRQQEVAEFSRALKLLAKELEVPVIAISQLNRGPEQRTDKRPQMSDLRESGCLPAETRILRADTGAEVTIGELAASGERDITVWALDDGLRYTKRTMTHAFSTGFAPVFRLTLASGKTVRATENHPFLTYAGWSPLASLRTGDRVAVPRHVPSPLLVADWEDSKVV
;
A
#
# COMPACT_ATOMS: atom_id res chain seq x y z
N VAL A 1 24.38 4.58 -33.41
CA VAL A 1 24.16 3.67 -32.24
C VAL A 1 22.68 3.40 -32.13
N GLY A 2 22.24 2.18 -32.46
CA GLY A 2 20.81 1.81 -32.38
C GLY A 2 20.41 1.41 -30.97
N LEU A 3 19.10 1.52 -30.66
CA LEU A 3 18.49 1.04 -29.42
C LEU A 3 18.73 -0.48 -29.30
N LYS A 4 19.20 -0.94 -28.15
CA LYS A 4 19.52 -2.35 -27.91
C LYS A 4 18.59 -3.03 -26.93
N MET A 5 17.98 -2.27 -26.02
CA MET A 5 17.11 -2.76 -24.99
C MET A 5 16.28 -1.60 -24.42
N VAL A 6 15.07 -1.89 -23.96
CA VAL A 6 14.22 -0.97 -23.17
C VAL A 6 14.03 -1.54 -21.79
N VAL A 7 14.25 -0.74 -20.76
CA VAL A 7 13.97 -1.10 -19.35
C VAL A 7 12.95 -0.13 -18.80
N ILE A 8 11.88 -0.65 -18.19
CA ILE A 8 10.80 0.13 -17.59
C ILE A 8 10.80 -0.15 -16.09
N ASP A 9 11.11 0.84 -15.29
CA ASP A 9 11.15 0.76 -13.84
C ASP A 9 10.17 1.79 -13.27
N TYR A 10 9.03 1.39 -12.83
CA TYR A 10 8.31 0.10 -12.84
C TYR A 10 6.88 0.31 -13.36
N LEU A 11 6.18 -0.78 -13.77
CA LEU A 11 4.88 -0.71 -14.44
C LEU A 11 3.80 0.09 -13.66
N GLN A 12 3.86 0.08 -12.34
CA GLN A 12 2.88 0.77 -11.49
C GLN A 12 2.94 2.30 -11.58
N LEU A 13 4.03 2.87 -12.11
CA LEU A 13 4.12 4.31 -12.37
C LEU A 13 3.50 4.74 -13.69
N MET A 14 3.21 3.79 -14.57
CA MET A 14 2.59 4.09 -15.85
C MET A 14 1.08 4.36 -15.70
N THR A 15 0.60 5.36 -16.39
CA THR A 15 -0.84 5.68 -16.52
C THR A 15 -1.23 5.72 -17.98
N SER A 16 -2.37 5.13 -18.33
CA SER A 16 -2.81 5.04 -19.72
C SER A 16 -3.37 6.35 -20.30
N GLY A 17 -3.63 7.35 -19.45
CA GLY A 17 -4.34 8.57 -19.86
C GLY A 17 -5.78 8.34 -20.31
N LYS A 18 -6.26 7.10 -20.34
CA LYS A 18 -7.62 6.71 -20.69
C LYS A 18 -8.39 6.36 -19.42
N LYS A 19 -9.71 6.59 -19.42
CA LYS A 19 -10.59 6.04 -18.37
C LYS A 19 -10.64 4.52 -18.52
N VAL A 20 -9.96 3.80 -17.65
CA VAL A 20 -10.05 2.33 -17.52
C VAL A 20 -10.83 1.99 -16.27
N GLU A 21 -11.61 0.93 -16.33
CA GLU A 21 -12.50 0.50 -15.24
C GLU A 21 -11.73 -0.06 -14.04
N SER A 22 -10.52 -0.59 -14.26
CA SER A 22 -9.68 -1.10 -13.19
C SER A 22 -8.19 -1.02 -13.50
N ARG A 23 -7.36 -0.92 -12.46
CA ARG A 23 -5.91 -0.97 -12.58
C ARG A 23 -5.40 -2.29 -13.19
N GLN A 24 -6.12 -3.38 -12.96
CA GLN A 24 -5.78 -4.68 -13.57
C GLN A 24 -5.92 -4.67 -15.08
N GLN A 25 -6.94 -4.01 -15.62
CA GLN A 25 -7.11 -3.82 -17.06
C GLN A 25 -5.99 -2.93 -17.61
N GLU A 26 -5.64 -1.88 -16.89
CA GLU A 26 -4.56 -0.96 -17.28
C GLU A 26 -3.21 -1.69 -17.36
N VAL A 27 -2.86 -2.50 -16.36
CA VAL A 27 -1.64 -3.32 -16.37
C VAL A 27 -1.65 -4.35 -17.52
N ALA A 28 -2.81 -4.95 -17.81
CA ALA A 28 -2.96 -5.86 -18.93
C ALA A 28 -2.79 -5.17 -20.28
N GLU A 29 -3.31 -3.94 -20.43
CA GLU A 29 -3.09 -3.10 -21.62
C GLU A 29 -1.62 -2.73 -21.78
N PHE A 30 -0.95 -2.32 -20.71
CA PHE A 30 0.50 -2.06 -20.74
C PHE A 30 1.29 -3.28 -21.16
N SER A 31 1.01 -4.45 -20.59
CA SER A 31 1.68 -5.70 -20.97
C SER A 31 1.55 -5.98 -22.46
N ARG A 32 0.37 -5.76 -23.05
CA ARG A 32 0.14 -5.93 -24.48
C ARG A 32 0.90 -4.88 -25.30
N ALA A 33 0.82 -3.60 -24.89
CA ALA A 33 1.50 -2.50 -25.57
C ALA A 33 3.02 -2.69 -25.58
N LEU A 34 3.60 -3.11 -24.45
CA LEU A 34 5.03 -3.39 -24.33
C LEU A 34 5.48 -4.56 -25.17
N LYS A 35 4.65 -5.60 -25.29
CA LYS A 35 4.93 -6.72 -26.18
C LYS A 35 4.91 -6.32 -27.64
N LEU A 36 3.99 -5.43 -28.05
CA LEU A 36 3.95 -4.89 -29.40
C LEU A 36 5.17 -4.00 -29.65
N LEU A 37 5.51 -3.12 -28.69
CA LEU A 37 6.69 -2.26 -28.77
C LEU A 37 7.99 -3.06 -28.93
N ALA A 38 8.16 -4.14 -28.17
CA ALA A 38 9.32 -5.02 -28.29
C ALA A 38 9.42 -5.64 -29.69
N LYS A 39 8.27 -5.99 -30.28
CA LYS A 39 8.21 -6.53 -31.64
C LYS A 39 8.50 -5.49 -32.70
N GLU A 40 7.97 -4.28 -32.54
CA GLU A 40 8.14 -3.17 -33.50
C GLU A 40 9.57 -2.66 -33.53
N LEU A 41 10.20 -2.55 -32.36
CA LEU A 41 11.57 -2.06 -32.21
C LEU A 41 12.63 -3.18 -32.41
N GLU A 42 12.21 -4.44 -32.47
CA GLU A 42 13.09 -5.63 -32.54
C GLU A 42 14.14 -5.67 -31.43
N VAL A 43 13.78 -5.17 -30.23
CA VAL A 43 14.66 -5.16 -29.06
C VAL A 43 13.95 -5.78 -27.84
N PRO A 44 14.69 -6.39 -26.91
CA PRO A 44 14.12 -6.85 -25.65
C PRO A 44 13.58 -5.68 -24.82
N VAL A 45 12.38 -5.90 -24.25
CA VAL A 45 11.77 -4.98 -23.28
C VAL A 45 11.70 -5.68 -21.94
N ILE A 46 12.36 -5.11 -20.93
CA ILE A 46 12.34 -5.58 -19.55
C ILE A 46 11.42 -4.64 -18.76
N ALA A 47 10.32 -5.19 -18.23
CA ALA A 47 9.41 -4.43 -17.39
C ALA A 47 9.51 -4.93 -15.95
N ILE A 48 9.89 -4.04 -15.04
CA ILE A 48 9.91 -4.30 -13.61
C ILE A 48 8.51 -4.09 -13.06
N SER A 49 8.03 -5.02 -12.24
CA SER A 49 6.73 -4.91 -11.58
C SER A 49 6.87 -5.29 -10.12
N GLN A 50 6.29 -4.48 -9.26
CA GLN A 50 6.21 -4.79 -7.84
C GLN A 50 5.22 -5.94 -7.63
N LEU A 51 5.61 -6.91 -6.82
CA LEU A 51 4.73 -7.99 -6.39
C LEU A 51 3.97 -7.57 -5.12
N ASN A 52 2.79 -8.14 -4.92
CA ASN A 52 2.12 -8.07 -3.62
C ASN A 52 2.89 -8.92 -2.59
N ARG A 53 2.48 -8.86 -1.32
CA ARG A 53 3.13 -9.63 -0.24
C ARG A 53 2.71 -11.10 -0.17
N GLY A 54 1.96 -11.59 -1.13
CA GLY A 54 1.54 -13.00 -1.19
C GLY A 54 2.70 -13.99 -1.09
N PRO A 55 3.82 -13.78 -1.80
CA PRO A 55 4.99 -14.67 -1.69
C PRO A 55 5.59 -14.75 -0.28
N GLU A 56 5.55 -13.67 0.49
CA GLU A 56 6.10 -13.63 1.85
C GLU A 56 5.29 -14.51 2.83
N GLN A 57 4.01 -14.70 2.55
CA GLN A 57 3.06 -15.42 3.40
C GLN A 57 2.94 -16.92 3.08
N ARG A 58 3.52 -17.36 1.97
CA ARG A 58 3.46 -18.77 1.53
C ARG A 58 4.73 -19.52 1.94
N THR A 59 4.57 -20.82 2.17
CA THR A 59 5.71 -21.73 2.38
C THR A 59 6.62 -21.76 1.15
N ASP A 60 6.04 -21.80 -0.06
CA ASP A 60 6.75 -21.57 -1.31
C ASP A 60 6.75 -20.07 -1.64
N LYS A 61 7.87 -19.42 -1.40
CA LYS A 61 8.07 -17.98 -1.65
C LYS A 61 8.27 -17.62 -3.13
N ARG A 62 8.09 -18.56 -4.04
CA ARG A 62 8.24 -18.32 -5.48
C ARG A 62 7.12 -17.39 -5.98
N PRO A 63 7.47 -16.33 -6.74
CA PRO A 63 6.48 -15.45 -7.34
C PRO A 63 5.53 -16.20 -8.28
N GLN A 64 4.27 -15.86 -8.23
CA GLN A 64 3.21 -16.34 -9.12
C GLN A 64 2.57 -15.16 -9.86
N MET A 65 1.89 -15.44 -10.97
CA MET A 65 1.18 -14.41 -11.73
C MET A 65 0.13 -13.66 -10.90
N SER A 66 -0.45 -14.32 -9.90
CA SER A 66 -1.38 -13.69 -8.95
C SER A 66 -0.73 -12.60 -8.08
N ASP A 67 0.58 -12.64 -7.90
CA ASP A 67 1.32 -11.71 -7.05
C ASP A 67 1.60 -10.37 -7.76
N LEU A 68 1.37 -10.31 -9.07
CA LEU A 68 1.36 -9.07 -9.85
C LEU A 68 0.09 -8.23 -9.61
N ARG A 69 -0.90 -8.76 -8.86
CA ARG A 69 -2.07 -8.01 -8.45
C ARG A 69 -1.69 -6.99 -7.38
N GLU A 70 -2.36 -5.85 -7.40
CA GLU A 70 -2.10 -4.76 -6.48
C GLU A 70 -2.14 -5.21 -5.02
N SER A 71 -1.17 -4.73 -4.23
CA SER A 71 -1.25 -4.75 -2.78
C SER A 71 -2.48 -3.94 -2.34
N GLY A 72 -3.18 -4.41 -1.31
CA GLY A 72 -4.39 -3.76 -0.83
C GLY A 72 -4.19 -2.28 -0.54
N CYS A 73 -5.16 -1.48 -0.97
CA CYS A 73 -5.15 -0.02 -0.84
C CYS A 73 -6.06 0.45 0.28
N LEU A 74 -5.76 1.64 0.79
CA LEU A 74 -6.56 2.37 1.76
C LEU A 74 -7.15 3.63 1.09
N PRO A 75 -8.38 4.06 1.45
CA PRO A 75 -8.96 5.28 0.92
C PRO A 75 -8.21 6.53 1.40
N ALA A 76 -8.32 7.61 0.63
CA ALA A 76 -7.58 8.85 0.85
C ALA A 76 -7.80 9.48 2.24
N GLU A 77 -8.99 9.29 2.82
CA GLU A 77 -9.33 9.77 4.16
C GLU A 77 -8.74 8.94 5.31
N THR A 78 -8.04 7.83 5.01
CA THR A 78 -7.39 7.03 6.04
C THR A 78 -6.31 7.83 6.75
N ARG A 79 -6.39 7.89 8.07
CA ARG A 79 -5.44 8.61 8.91
C ARG A 79 -4.23 7.75 9.24
N ILE A 80 -3.08 8.37 9.17
CA ILE A 80 -1.79 7.80 9.58
C ILE A 80 -1.24 8.66 10.71
N LEU A 81 -0.77 8.01 11.76
CA LEU A 81 -0.07 8.68 12.85
C LEU A 81 1.43 8.77 12.52
N ARG A 82 1.93 9.97 12.44
CA ARG A 82 3.36 10.24 12.30
C ARG A 82 4.10 9.87 13.58
N ALA A 83 5.21 9.19 13.45
CA ALA A 83 6.01 8.79 14.61
C ALA A 83 6.99 9.90 15.05
N ASP A 84 7.30 10.83 14.17
CA ASP A 84 8.14 11.99 14.45
C ASP A 84 7.40 13.05 15.28
N THR A 85 6.27 13.53 14.79
CA THR A 85 5.52 14.66 15.37
C THR A 85 4.32 14.25 16.21
N GLY A 86 3.82 13.03 16.09
CA GLY A 86 2.56 12.59 16.69
C GLY A 86 1.31 13.12 15.99
N ALA A 87 1.47 13.87 14.90
CA ALA A 87 0.34 14.39 14.14
C ALA A 87 -0.37 13.28 13.36
N GLU A 88 -1.70 13.34 13.31
CA GLU A 88 -2.50 12.54 12.38
C GLU A 88 -2.63 13.27 11.04
N VAL A 89 -2.26 12.58 9.97
CA VAL A 89 -2.39 13.07 8.60
C VAL A 89 -3.14 12.04 7.76
N THR A 90 -3.88 12.48 6.76
CA THR A 90 -4.54 11.54 5.84
C THR A 90 -3.58 11.09 4.73
N ILE A 91 -3.79 9.86 4.22
CA ILE A 91 -3.02 9.37 3.06
C ILE A 91 -3.22 10.29 1.86
N GLY A 92 -4.43 10.86 1.69
CA GLY A 92 -4.73 11.78 0.61
C GLY A 92 -3.94 13.08 0.70
N GLU A 93 -3.82 13.68 1.89
CA GLU A 93 -2.99 14.87 2.12
C GLU A 93 -1.52 14.59 1.81
N LEU A 94 -1.00 13.45 2.24
CA LEU A 94 0.37 13.04 1.95
C LEU A 94 0.61 12.81 0.45
N ALA A 95 -0.36 12.21 -0.25
CA ALA A 95 -0.27 12.02 -1.69
C ALA A 95 -0.34 13.35 -2.46
N ALA A 96 -1.16 14.32 -1.99
CA ALA A 96 -1.31 15.62 -2.61
C ALA A 96 -0.09 16.55 -2.35
N SER A 97 0.49 16.49 -1.15
CA SER A 97 1.66 17.29 -0.79
C SER A 97 2.95 16.81 -1.48
N GLY A 98 2.99 15.53 -1.87
CA GLY A 98 4.21 14.91 -2.39
C GLY A 98 5.31 14.75 -1.33
N GLU A 99 4.99 14.90 -0.03
CA GLU A 99 5.95 14.74 1.07
C GLU A 99 6.56 13.33 1.04
N ARG A 100 7.86 13.25 1.28
CA ARG A 100 8.63 12.00 1.23
C ARG A 100 9.31 11.72 2.56
N ASP A 101 9.69 10.45 2.71
CA ASP A 101 10.52 9.98 3.83
C ASP A 101 9.93 10.28 5.22
N ILE A 102 8.61 10.10 5.33
CA ILE A 102 7.84 10.34 6.54
C ILE A 102 8.07 9.21 7.53
N THR A 103 8.38 9.55 8.79
CA THR A 103 8.53 8.54 9.84
C THR A 103 7.17 8.14 10.38
N VAL A 104 6.85 6.85 10.30
CA VAL A 104 5.59 6.25 10.75
C VAL A 104 5.84 5.08 11.70
N TRP A 105 4.82 4.72 12.47
CA TRP A 105 4.83 3.51 13.25
C TRP A 105 4.47 2.30 12.39
N ALA A 106 5.28 1.26 12.45
CA ALA A 106 5.04 -0.02 11.79
C ALA A 106 5.27 -1.17 12.78
N LEU A 107 4.87 -2.37 12.40
CA LEU A 107 5.20 -3.57 13.16
C LEU A 107 6.47 -4.20 12.60
N ASP A 108 7.34 -4.65 13.50
CA ASP A 108 8.46 -5.52 13.16
C ASP A 108 8.02 -7.00 13.10
N ASP A 109 8.95 -7.89 12.80
CA ASP A 109 8.68 -9.34 12.72
C ASP A 109 8.24 -9.93 14.07
N GLY A 110 8.58 -9.28 15.19
CA GLY A 110 8.14 -9.62 16.54
C GLY A 110 6.81 -8.98 16.93
N LEU A 111 6.09 -8.37 16.00
CA LEU A 111 4.82 -7.65 16.20
C LEU A 111 4.93 -6.50 17.21
N ARG A 112 6.10 -5.89 17.32
CA ARG A 112 6.34 -4.71 18.16
C ARG A 112 6.35 -3.46 17.29
N TYR A 113 5.90 -2.34 17.86
CA TYR A 113 6.00 -1.06 17.18
C TYR A 113 7.45 -0.65 16.98
N THR A 114 7.79 -0.37 15.75
CA THR A 114 9.08 0.19 15.34
C THR A 114 8.87 1.35 14.38
N LYS A 115 9.82 2.26 14.34
CA LYS A 115 9.82 3.37 13.40
C LYS A 115 10.26 2.88 12.03
N ARG A 116 9.52 3.27 11.01
CA ARG A 116 9.86 2.99 9.62
C ARG A 116 9.64 4.25 8.78
N THR A 117 10.43 4.36 7.74
CA THR A 117 10.27 5.43 6.76
C THR A 117 9.24 4.99 5.71
N MET A 118 8.17 5.75 5.61
CA MET A 118 7.25 5.70 4.48
C MET A 118 7.81 6.61 3.39
N THR A 119 8.27 6.06 2.28
CA THR A 119 8.96 6.82 1.24
C THR A 119 8.07 7.86 0.58
N HIS A 120 6.83 7.52 0.27
CA HIS A 120 5.80 8.44 -0.23
C HIS A 120 4.43 7.77 -0.26
N ALA A 121 3.38 8.58 -0.30
CA ALA A 121 2.02 8.16 -0.63
C ALA A 121 1.69 8.56 -2.07
N PHE A 122 0.92 7.74 -2.78
CA PHE A 122 0.49 8.03 -4.15
C PHE A 122 -0.87 7.40 -4.43
N SER A 123 -1.58 7.97 -5.39
CA SER A 123 -2.88 7.44 -5.83
C SER A 123 -2.68 6.26 -6.76
N THR A 124 -3.37 5.16 -6.50
CA THR A 124 -3.40 3.96 -7.35
C THR A 124 -4.67 3.89 -8.22
N GLY A 125 -5.50 4.93 -8.22
CA GLY A 125 -6.74 5.01 -8.98
C GLY A 125 -7.99 4.74 -8.13
N PHE A 126 -9.07 4.28 -8.77
CA PHE A 126 -10.35 3.99 -8.12
C PHE A 126 -10.54 2.49 -7.96
N ALA A 127 -10.89 2.05 -6.77
CA ALA A 127 -11.22 0.68 -6.46
C ALA A 127 -12.38 0.61 -5.46
N PRO A 128 -13.20 -0.45 -5.47
CA PRO A 128 -14.21 -0.66 -4.44
C PRO A 128 -13.58 -0.77 -3.06
N VAL A 129 -14.13 -0.05 -2.07
CA VAL A 129 -13.71 -0.12 -0.68
C VAL A 129 -14.80 -0.72 0.18
N PHE A 130 -14.42 -1.58 1.09
CA PHE A 130 -15.28 -2.25 2.04
C PHE A 130 -15.03 -1.72 3.44
N ARG A 131 -16.05 -1.75 4.28
CA ARG A 131 -15.96 -1.33 5.69
C ARG A 131 -15.84 -2.58 6.57
N LEU A 132 -14.73 -2.68 7.28
CA LEU A 132 -14.57 -3.63 8.39
C LEU A 132 -15.00 -2.93 9.68
N THR A 133 -15.96 -3.53 10.40
CA THR A 133 -16.41 -3.05 11.71
C THR A 133 -16.04 -4.09 12.76
N LEU A 134 -15.32 -3.67 13.78
CA LEU A 134 -14.95 -4.51 14.91
C LEU A 134 -16.02 -4.47 16.01
N ALA A 135 -16.06 -5.48 16.87
CA ALA A 135 -16.98 -5.55 18.03
C ALA A 135 -16.81 -4.34 18.99
N SER A 136 -15.63 -3.73 19.01
CA SER A 136 -15.35 -2.50 19.76
C SER A 136 -15.96 -1.23 19.16
N GLY A 137 -16.67 -1.32 18.03
CA GLY A 137 -17.19 -0.19 17.27
C GLY A 137 -16.17 0.51 16.35
N LYS A 138 -14.88 0.16 16.43
CA LYS A 138 -13.86 0.69 15.53
C LYS A 138 -14.11 0.23 14.11
N THR A 139 -13.94 1.15 13.14
CA THR A 139 -14.13 0.86 11.72
C THR A 139 -12.89 1.21 10.92
N VAL A 140 -12.63 0.39 9.88
CA VAL A 140 -11.59 0.66 8.88
C VAL A 140 -12.19 0.45 7.50
N ARG A 141 -11.83 1.30 6.55
CA ARG A 141 -12.20 1.14 5.14
C ARG A 141 -10.96 0.75 4.35
N ALA A 142 -11.08 -0.28 3.52
CA ALA A 142 -9.97 -0.79 2.71
C ALA A 142 -10.50 -1.53 1.48
N THR A 143 -9.63 -1.74 0.49
CA THR A 143 -9.95 -2.64 -0.62
C THR A 143 -9.98 -4.10 -0.16
N GLU A 144 -10.61 -4.96 -0.93
CA GLU A 144 -10.77 -6.39 -0.60
C GLU A 144 -9.43 -7.12 -0.35
N ASN A 145 -8.37 -6.71 -1.04
CA ASN A 145 -7.04 -7.32 -0.95
C ASN A 145 -6.20 -6.77 0.21
N HIS A 146 -6.67 -5.75 0.94
CA HIS A 146 -5.90 -5.14 2.03
C HIS A 146 -5.68 -6.15 3.15
N PRO A 147 -4.39 -6.39 3.56
CA PRO A 147 -4.09 -7.38 4.58
C PRO A 147 -4.39 -6.85 5.98
N PHE A 148 -5.04 -7.67 6.78
CA PHE A 148 -5.24 -7.47 8.21
C PHE A 148 -4.52 -8.56 8.99
N LEU A 149 -3.86 -8.18 10.08
CA LEU A 149 -3.24 -9.15 10.98
C LEU A 149 -4.34 -9.82 11.81
N THR A 150 -4.44 -11.14 11.70
CA THR A 150 -5.35 -11.99 12.46
C THR A 150 -4.57 -12.89 13.41
N TYR A 151 -5.27 -13.65 14.25
CA TYR A 151 -4.62 -14.67 15.09
C TYR A 151 -3.86 -15.73 14.26
N ALA A 152 -4.35 -16.04 13.07
CA ALA A 152 -3.73 -17.00 12.15
C ALA A 152 -2.66 -16.39 11.22
N GLY A 153 -2.36 -15.10 11.36
CA GLY A 153 -1.43 -14.37 10.51
C GLY A 153 -2.13 -13.32 9.62
N TRP A 154 -1.42 -12.83 8.63
CA TRP A 154 -1.95 -11.82 7.70
C TRP A 154 -2.98 -12.43 6.75
N SER A 155 -4.16 -11.83 6.69
CA SER A 155 -5.28 -12.26 5.83
C SER A 155 -5.88 -11.07 5.09
N PRO A 156 -6.21 -11.20 3.79
CA PRO A 156 -6.87 -10.13 3.04
C PRO A 156 -8.29 -9.89 3.57
N LEU A 157 -8.79 -8.67 3.46
CA LEU A 157 -10.14 -8.29 3.92
C LEU A 157 -11.22 -9.22 3.36
N ALA A 158 -11.13 -9.59 2.09
CA ALA A 158 -12.10 -10.46 1.43
C ALA A 158 -12.23 -11.86 2.06
N SER A 159 -11.21 -12.34 2.77
CA SER A 159 -11.23 -13.65 3.45
C SER A 159 -11.74 -13.60 4.88
N LEU A 160 -11.89 -12.41 5.46
CA LEU A 160 -12.37 -12.23 6.83
C LEU A 160 -13.86 -12.51 6.94
N ARG A 161 -14.24 -13.13 8.05
CA ARG A 161 -15.64 -13.45 8.38
C ARG A 161 -16.00 -12.88 9.75
N THR A 162 -17.28 -12.73 9.99
CA THR A 162 -17.79 -12.37 11.32
C THR A 162 -17.32 -13.40 12.35
N GLY A 163 -16.70 -12.92 13.42
CA GLY A 163 -16.10 -13.75 14.47
C GLY A 163 -14.58 -13.88 14.38
N ASP A 164 -13.96 -13.54 13.26
CA ASP A 164 -12.51 -13.51 13.14
C ASP A 164 -11.90 -12.44 14.05
N ARG A 165 -10.75 -12.75 14.63
CA ARG A 165 -10.03 -11.83 15.51
C ARG A 165 -8.98 -11.07 14.72
N VAL A 166 -9.13 -9.75 14.66
CA VAL A 166 -8.19 -8.83 14.03
C VAL A 166 -7.37 -8.12 15.11
N ALA A 167 -6.07 -8.02 14.87
CA ALA A 167 -5.17 -7.33 15.78
C ALA A 167 -5.50 -5.82 15.81
N VAL A 168 -5.50 -5.27 17.01
CA VAL A 168 -5.63 -3.83 17.26
C VAL A 168 -4.53 -3.36 18.18
N PRO A 169 -4.04 -2.12 18.04
CA PRO A 169 -3.03 -1.58 18.93
C PRO A 169 -3.58 -1.48 20.37
N ARG A 170 -2.81 -1.96 21.34
CA ARG A 170 -3.09 -1.74 22.78
C ARG A 170 -2.58 -0.40 23.25
N HIS A 171 -1.43 -0.01 22.74
CA HIS A 171 -0.75 1.23 23.07
C HIS A 171 0.00 1.72 21.84
N VAL A 172 -0.08 3.01 21.57
CA VAL A 172 0.70 3.66 20.52
C VAL A 172 1.83 4.41 21.22
N PRO A 173 3.11 4.23 20.79
CA PRO A 173 4.22 4.93 21.41
C PRO A 173 4.10 6.45 21.27
N SER A 174 4.72 7.18 22.19
CA SER A 174 4.82 8.65 22.11
C SER A 174 5.61 9.09 20.86
N PRO A 175 5.33 10.27 20.31
CA PRO A 175 6.09 10.81 19.20
C PRO A 175 7.55 11.06 19.57
N LEU A 176 8.41 11.16 18.56
CA LEU A 176 9.84 11.43 18.74
C LEU A 176 10.13 12.87 19.16
N LEU A 177 9.36 13.78 18.59
CA LEU A 177 9.43 15.20 18.90
C LEU A 177 8.37 15.48 19.95
N VAL A 178 8.81 15.80 21.15
CA VAL A 178 7.93 16.25 22.23
C VAL A 178 7.57 17.69 21.93
N ALA A 179 6.28 17.98 21.75
CA ALA A 179 5.79 19.36 21.70
C ALA A 179 5.66 19.86 23.14
N ASP A 180 6.27 21.00 23.45
CA ASP A 180 6.00 21.72 24.67
C ASP A 180 4.58 22.32 24.56
N TRP A 181 3.69 21.82 25.40
CA TRP A 181 2.34 22.38 25.52
C TRP A 181 2.39 23.55 26.49
N GLU A 182 1.84 24.68 26.08
CA GLU A 182 1.56 25.77 27.03
C GLU A 182 0.53 25.29 28.04
N ASP A 183 0.76 25.54 29.32
CA ASP A 183 -0.12 25.11 30.43
C ASP A 183 -1.57 25.53 30.22
N SER A 184 -1.81 26.63 29.51
CA SER A 184 -3.15 27.13 29.17
C SER A 184 -3.93 26.25 28.17
N LYS A 185 -3.27 25.27 27.52
CA LYS A 185 -3.87 24.35 26.54
C LYS A 185 -4.08 22.94 27.08
N VAL A 186 -3.67 22.70 28.32
CA VAL A 186 -3.88 21.43 29.03
C VAL A 186 -5.17 21.59 29.84
N VAL A 187 -6.27 21.00 29.37
CA VAL A 187 -7.56 20.94 30.06
C VAL A 187 -7.81 19.53 30.57
#